data_fc91ca2dc9e9ec47d320faacc2c2f9ea
#
_entry.id   fc91ca2dc9e9ec47d320faacc2c2f9ea
#
_cell.length_a   1.000
_cell.length_b   1.000
_cell.length_c   1.000
_cell.angle_alpha   90.00
_cell.angle_beta   90.00
_cell.angle_gamma   90.00
#
_symmetry.space_group_name_H-M   'P 1'
#
loop_
_entity.id
_entity.type
_entity.pdbx_description
1 polymer ?
#
loop_
_entity_poly.entity_id
_entity_poly.type
_entity_poly.pdbx_seq_one_letter_code
_entity_poly.pdbx_strand_id
1 'polypeptide(L)'
;MKNIKYYLVIGLSAVFTACTDLLDIEPNNKITPNELFNNPNGAKAFMATIYRDLPIEDYMFMPGTSGEGGFNNPTGNIGLLWYANICEEAVQSQWGEQSPGYVIRADYFNHGYETLRNINLLKSIIPTLDIRDSEKKELEGEAAFMTAYVYFYLAEKFGGVPLIKELQEYDPANPGALVVPRSSEYDTWDYVMQQCDLAAAQLPKERSDRRATRWAALALKSRAALYAAPIAKFGELAPMEGEAVTKGLAGMKPENAAYFYQHCIDA
;
A
#
# COMPACT_ATOMS: atom_id res chain seq x y z
N MET A 1 -43.67 39.17 40.89
CA MET A 1 -42.23 38.91 40.81
C MET A 1 -41.86 37.40 40.78
N LYS A 2 -42.72 36.48 41.18
CA LYS A 2 -42.44 35.03 41.15
C LYS A 2 -42.39 34.43 39.72
N ASN A 3 -43.17 34.94 38.79
CA ASN A 3 -43.30 34.37 37.44
C ASN A 3 -42.19 34.79 36.46
N ILE A 4 -41.48 35.91 36.70
CA ILE A 4 -40.38 36.40 35.88
C ILE A 4 -39.17 35.43 35.91
N LYS A 5 -38.92 34.79 37.05
CA LYS A 5 -37.84 33.80 37.19
C LYS A 5 -38.07 32.55 36.34
N TYR A 6 -39.33 32.12 36.19
CA TYR A 6 -39.68 30.96 35.34
C TYR A 6 -39.49 31.25 33.84
N TYR A 7 -39.86 32.45 33.39
CA TYR A 7 -39.66 32.85 32.00
C TYR A 7 -38.18 33.05 31.66
N LEU A 8 -37.37 33.48 32.62
CA LEU A 8 -35.92 33.65 32.47
C LEU A 8 -35.19 32.28 32.37
N VAL A 9 -35.64 31.28 33.12
CA VAL A 9 -35.09 29.91 33.08
C VAL A 9 -35.51 29.22 31.79
N ILE A 10 -36.75 29.37 31.31
CA ILE A 10 -37.23 28.81 30.05
C ILE A 10 -36.54 29.48 28.86
N GLY A 11 -36.29 30.79 28.90
CA GLY A 11 -35.55 31.51 27.87
C GLY A 11 -34.08 31.08 27.81
N LEU A 12 -33.45 30.79 28.93
CA LEU A 12 -32.04 30.37 28.99
C LEU A 12 -31.85 28.91 28.53
N SER A 13 -32.82 28.01 28.77
CA SER A 13 -32.79 26.64 28.29
C SER A 13 -33.03 26.49 26.77
N ALA A 14 -33.76 27.43 26.16
CA ALA A 14 -33.98 27.43 24.71
C ALA A 14 -32.72 27.84 23.89
N VAL A 15 -31.76 28.52 24.49
CA VAL A 15 -30.53 28.96 23.85
C VAL A 15 -29.51 27.80 23.72
N PHE A 16 -29.62 26.75 24.56
CA PHE A 16 -28.68 25.61 24.53
C PHE A 16 -29.03 24.52 23.50
N THR A 17 -30.19 24.60 22.86
CA THR A 17 -30.59 23.57 21.87
C THR A 17 -30.36 23.97 20.42
N ALA A 18 -29.80 25.15 20.15
CA ALA A 18 -29.75 25.72 18.79
C ALA A 18 -28.43 25.54 18.04
N CYS A 19 -27.46 24.77 18.54
CA CYS A 19 -26.10 24.77 17.96
C CYS A 19 -25.55 23.41 17.57
N THR A 20 -26.33 22.38 17.27
CA THR A 20 -25.80 21.09 16.81
C THR A 20 -25.54 21.08 15.32
N ASP A 21 -26.33 21.79 14.51
CA ASP A 21 -26.15 21.78 13.04
C ASP A 21 -25.06 22.76 12.53
N LEU A 22 -24.63 23.72 13.34
CA LEU A 22 -23.65 24.73 12.91
C LEU A 22 -22.19 24.23 12.94
N LEU A 23 -21.95 23.10 13.62
CA LEU A 23 -20.62 22.49 13.76
C LEU A 23 -20.39 21.36 12.77
N ASP A 24 -21.43 20.89 12.10
CA ASP A 24 -21.36 19.83 11.09
C ASP A 24 -21.23 20.44 9.69
N ILE A 25 -20.24 21.32 9.53
CA ILE A 25 -19.87 21.86 8.22
C ILE A 25 -19.06 20.78 7.50
N GLU A 26 -19.71 20.07 6.57
CA GLU A 26 -18.97 19.26 5.62
C GLU A 26 -17.95 20.16 4.88
N PRO A 27 -16.66 19.82 4.92
CA PRO A 27 -15.65 20.65 4.28
C PRO A 27 -15.86 20.66 2.77
N ASN A 28 -16.34 21.75 2.22
CA ASN A 28 -16.61 21.95 0.78
C ASN A 28 -15.37 21.74 -0.13
N ASN A 29 -14.20 21.54 0.44
CA ASN A 29 -12.93 21.31 -0.28
C ASN A 29 -12.43 19.86 -0.17
N LYS A 30 -13.19 18.97 0.47
CA LYS A 30 -12.90 17.52 0.49
C LYS A 30 -14.08 16.80 -0.13
N ILE A 31 -13.83 16.14 -1.23
CA ILE A 31 -14.79 15.18 -1.80
C ILE A 31 -14.97 14.09 -0.76
N THR A 32 -16.19 13.93 -0.27
CA THR A 32 -16.48 12.85 0.68
C THR A 32 -16.34 11.49 -0.01
N PRO A 33 -15.97 10.42 0.71
CA PRO A 33 -15.95 9.09 0.11
C PRO A 33 -17.25 8.76 -0.64
N ASN A 34 -18.40 9.11 -0.08
CA ASN A 34 -19.71 8.87 -0.72
C ASN A 34 -19.85 9.61 -2.06
N GLU A 35 -19.43 10.85 -2.17
CA GLU A 35 -19.49 11.62 -3.43
C GLU A 35 -18.49 11.08 -4.46
N LEU A 36 -17.28 10.72 -4.00
CA LEU A 36 -16.25 10.14 -4.85
C LEU A 36 -16.69 8.81 -5.45
N PHE A 37 -17.43 8.00 -4.70
CA PHE A 37 -17.74 6.61 -5.05
C PHE A 37 -19.15 6.39 -5.58
N ASN A 38 -20.05 7.36 -5.48
CA ASN A 38 -21.35 7.30 -6.16
C ASN A 38 -21.24 7.44 -7.69
N ASN A 39 -20.04 7.64 -8.20
CA ASN A 39 -19.75 7.81 -9.62
C ASN A 39 -18.60 6.86 -10.04
N PRO A 40 -18.79 6.03 -11.09
CA PRO A 40 -17.72 5.17 -11.60
C PRO A 40 -16.42 5.91 -11.98
N ASN A 41 -16.54 7.16 -12.44
CA ASN A 41 -15.38 8.01 -12.73
C ASN A 41 -14.62 8.41 -11.46
N GLY A 42 -15.31 8.57 -10.34
CA GLY A 42 -14.70 8.82 -9.05
C GLY A 42 -13.81 7.65 -8.59
N ALA A 43 -14.31 6.42 -8.69
CA ALA A 43 -13.52 5.22 -8.39
C ALA A 43 -12.27 5.11 -9.29
N LYS A 44 -12.40 5.40 -10.59
CA LYS A 44 -11.27 5.43 -11.52
C LYS A 44 -10.26 6.54 -11.20
N ALA A 45 -10.72 7.72 -10.82
CA ALA A 45 -9.87 8.83 -10.39
C ALA A 45 -9.13 8.48 -9.09
N PHE A 46 -9.82 7.86 -8.13
CA PHE A 46 -9.20 7.40 -6.89
C PHE A 46 -8.14 6.32 -7.16
N MET A 47 -8.42 5.37 -8.04
CA MET A 47 -7.44 4.38 -8.49
C MET A 47 -6.20 5.04 -9.10
N ALA A 48 -6.36 6.10 -9.90
CA ALA A 48 -5.22 6.82 -10.47
C ALA A 48 -4.33 7.45 -9.38
N THR A 49 -4.90 7.92 -8.27
CA THR A 49 -4.09 8.40 -7.14
C THR A 49 -3.32 7.27 -6.47
N ILE A 50 -3.90 6.08 -6.35
CA ILE A 50 -3.22 4.90 -5.81
C ILE A 50 -2.06 4.48 -6.72
N TYR A 51 -2.25 4.48 -8.04
CA TYR A 51 -1.17 4.20 -8.99
C TYR A 51 0.02 5.17 -8.84
N ARG A 52 -0.24 6.45 -8.59
CA ARG A 52 0.81 7.44 -8.33
C ARG A 52 1.61 7.12 -7.05
N ASP A 53 0.95 6.52 -6.05
CA ASP A 53 1.53 6.22 -4.74
C ASP A 53 2.23 4.84 -4.70
N LEU A 54 2.22 4.10 -5.82
CA LEU A 54 2.95 2.84 -5.93
C LEU A 54 4.47 3.05 -5.95
N PRO A 55 5.25 2.18 -5.31
CA PRO A 55 6.70 2.26 -5.28
C PRO A 55 7.34 1.78 -6.59
N ILE A 56 6.88 2.35 -7.72
CA ILE A 56 7.42 2.02 -9.04
C ILE A 56 8.80 2.64 -9.18
N GLU A 57 9.80 1.80 -9.39
CA GLU A 57 11.19 2.19 -9.59
C GLU A 57 11.35 2.87 -10.95
N ASP A 58 11.17 4.17 -10.97
CA ASP A 58 11.39 5.04 -12.11
C ASP A 58 12.35 6.19 -11.73
N TYR A 59 12.62 7.10 -12.66
CA TYR A 59 13.48 8.25 -12.41
C TYR A 59 12.96 9.21 -11.34
N MET A 60 11.69 9.11 -10.99
CA MET A 60 11.00 9.98 -10.04
C MET A 60 10.90 9.33 -8.65
N PHE A 61 11.19 8.03 -8.54
CA PHE A 61 11.09 7.31 -7.29
C PHE A 61 12.28 7.61 -6.38
N MET A 62 12.03 8.26 -5.25
CA MET A 62 13.02 8.54 -4.20
C MET A 62 12.59 7.87 -2.91
N PRO A 63 13.17 6.71 -2.54
CA PRO A 63 12.90 6.10 -1.26
C PRO A 63 13.44 6.97 -0.12
N GLY A 64 12.66 7.15 0.93
CA GLY A 64 13.09 7.79 2.17
C GLY A 64 12.98 9.31 2.24
N THR A 65 12.33 9.96 1.31
CA THR A 65 11.95 11.37 1.45
C THR A 65 10.53 11.48 1.98
N SER A 66 10.37 11.33 3.29
CA SER A 66 9.15 11.73 3.99
C SER A 66 9.16 13.26 4.14
N GLY A 67 8.66 13.96 3.21
CA GLY A 67 8.54 15.41 3.28
C GLY A 67 8.04 15.91 1.95
N GLU A 68 7.27 16.92 1.96
CA GLU A 68 6.74 17.72 0.86
C GLU A 68 7.22 17.34 -0.56
N GLY A 69 6.81 16.20 -1.07
CA GLY A 69 7.21 15.75 -2.38
C GLY A 69 7.06 14.27 -2.66
N GLY A 70 6.68 13.49 -1.67
CA GLY A 70 6.37 12.07 -1.87
C GLY A 70 7.44 11.30 -2.63
N PHE A 71 7.11 10.07 -2.98
CA PHE A 71 7.94 9.19 -3.82
C PHE A 71 8.17 9.74 -5.24
N ASN A 72 7.32 10.64 -5.70
CA ASN A 72 7.45 11.34 -6.97
C ASN A 72 7.89 12.76 -6.72
N ASN A 73 9.19 13.01 -6.64
CA ASN A 73 9.72 14.39 -6.62
C ASN A 73 9.59 15.00 -8.02
N PRO A 74 8.70 15.98 -8.23
CA PRO A 74 8.55 16.62 -9.54
C PRO A 74 9.79 17.42 -9.98
N THR A 75 10.73 17.69 -9.08
CA THR A 75 12.02 18.29 -9.40
C THR A 75 13.08 17.27 -9.84
N GLY A 76 12.73 16.02 -9.90
CA GLY A 76 13.21 15.02 -10.82
C GLY A 76 14.67 14.67 -10.86
N ASN A 77 15.45 14.86 -9.81
CA ASN A 77 16.88 14.79 -10.08
C ASN A 77 17.62 13.55 -9.60
N ILE A 78 17.03 12.54 -8.91
CA ILE A 78 17.95 11.57 -8.32
C ILE A 78 17.37 10.14 -8.14
N GLY A 79 16.14 9.84 -8.57
CA GLY A 79 15.48 8.58 -8.23
C GLY A 79 16.33 7.32 -8.49
N LEU A 80 16.58 7.00 -9.74
CA LEU A 80 17.35 5.80 -10.09
C LEU A 80 18.83 5.91 -9.71
N LEU A 81 19.41 7.10 -9.85
CA LEU A 81 20.81 7.35 -9.50
C LEU A 81 21.09 7.26 -8.00
N TRP A 82 20.06 7.41 -7.15
CA TRP A 82 20.22 7.28 -5.71
C TRP A 82 20.58 5.87 -5.28
N TYR A 83 19.99 4.85 -5.89
CA TYR A 83 20.35 3.45 -5.63
C TYR A 83 21.78 3.14 -6.11
N ALA A 84 22.18 3.67 -7.24
CA ALA A 84 23.52 3.50 -7.75
C ALA A 84 24.58 4.11 -6.82
N ASN A 85 24.25 5.18 -6.08
CA ASN A 85 25.17 5.84 -5.15
C ASN A 85 25.46 5.05 -3.86
N ILE A 86 24.65 4.03 -3.56
CA ILE A 86 24.82 3.20 -2.36
C ILE A 86 25.40 1.83 -2.68
N CYS A 87 25.64 1.56 -3.95
CA CYS A 87 26.35 0.39 -4.43
C CYS A 87 27.63 0.82 -5.17
N GLU A 88 28.38 -0.14 -5.68
CA GLU A 88 29.66 0.11 -6.37
C GLU A 88 29.49 0.72 -7.78
N GLU A 89 28.25 0.95 -8.24
CA GLU A 89 27.98 1.34 -9.63
C GLU A 89 28.20 2.85 -9.89
N ALA A 90 28.04 3.70 -8.88
CA ALA A 90 28.20 5.14 -9.06
C ALA A 90 28.71 5.85 -7.79
N VAL A 91 29.44 6.95 -8.03
CA VAL A 91 29.92 7.86 -6.98
C VAL A 91 29.24 9.21 -7.16
N GLN A 92 28.62 9.70 -6.10
CA GLN A 92 28.01 11.02 -6.12
C GLN A 92 29.04 12.12 -6.04
N SER A 93 29.06 13.03 -7.00
CA SER A 93 30.05 14.10 -7.10
C SER A 93 29.73 15.36 -6.29
N GLN A 94 28.46 15.56 -5.91
CA GLN A 94 28.01 16.82 -5.30
C GLN A 94 28.07 16.86 -3.78
N TRP A 95 28.02 15.73 -3.10
CA TRP A 95 27.87 15.66 -1.63
C TRP A 95 28.84 14.60 -1.11
N GLY A 96 30.05 14.95 -1.05
CA GLY A 96 31.34 14.33 -0.86
C GLY A 96 31.53 13.18 0.13
N GLU A 97 30.56 12.55 0.68
CA GLU A 97 30.78 11.41 1.58
C GLU A 97 29.82 10.26 1.29
N GLN A 98 30.32 9.27 0.57
CA GLN A 98 29.77 7.92 0.65
C GLN A 98 30.22 7.32 1.98
N SER A 99 29.36 7.32 2.97
CA SER A 99 29.61 6.56 4.19
C SER A 99 29.19 5.11 3.94
N PRO A 100 30.13 4.16 3.96
CA PRO A 100 29.79 2.74 4.05
C PRO A 100 28.89 2.55 5.28
N GLY A 101 27.67 2.06 5.07
CA GLY A 101 26.69 1.92 6.15
C GLY A 101 25.61 3.02 6.21
N TYR A 102 25.53 3.90 5.22
CA TYR A 102 24.36 4.75 5.09
C TYR A 102 23.14 3.86 4.82
N VAL A 103 22.37 3.64 5.88
CA VAL A 103 21.11 2.92 5.76
C VAL A 103 20.14 3.84 5.03
N ILE A 104 19.73 3.44 3.83
CA ILE A 104 18.58 4.08 3.17
C ILE A 104 17.43 3.94 4.16
N ARG A 105 16.95 5.06 4.65
CA ARG A 105 15.68 5.05 5.37
C ARG A 105 14.61 4.62 4.38
N ALA A 106 14.24 3.36 4.46
CA ALA A 106 13.13 2.81 3.68
C ALA A 106 11.82 3.29 4.31
N ASP A 107 11.54 4.59 4.22
CA ASP A 107 10.36 5.24 4.83
C ASP A 107 9.04 4.83 4.13
N TYR A 108 9.13 3.94 3.14
CA TYR A 108 7.94 3.43 2.46
C TYR A 108 7.06 2.56 3.36
N PHE A 109 7.53 2.11 4.52
CA PHE A 109 6.71 1.26 5.39
C PHE A 109 5.37 1.91 5.74
N ASN A 110 5.38 3.11 6.27
CA ASN A 110 4.16 3.83 6.63
C ASN A 110 3.33 4.16 5.39
N HIS A 111 3.96 4.73 4.38
CA HIS A 111 3.28 5.07 3.12
C HIS A 111 2.72 3.84 2.40
N GLY A 112 3.42 2.71 2.44
CA GLY A 112 2.93 1.44 1.91
C GLY A 112 1.62 1.00 2.59
N TYR A 113 1.52 1.13 3.91
CA TYR A 113 0.28 0.81 4.62
C TYR A 113 -0.83 1.84 4.40
N GLU A 114 -0.52 3.11 4.20
CA GLU A 114 -1.50 4.11 3.75
C GLU A 114 -2.03 3.75 2.36
N THR A 115 -1.14 3.37 1.45
CA THR A 115 -1.51 2.91 0.10
C THR A 115 -2.38 1.64 0.16
N LEU A 116 -2.01 0.65 0.98
CA LEU A 116 -2.81 -0.57 1.20
C LEU A 116 -4.19 -0.25 1.78
N ARG A 117 -4.29 0.70 2.71
CA ARG A 117 -5.59 1.17 3.21
C ARG A 117 -6.46 1.73 2.08
N ASN A 118 -5.88 2.56 1.21
CA ASN A 118 -6.59 3.13 0.07
C ASN A 118 -7.02 2.05 -0.93
N ILE A 119 -6.17 1.04 -1.19
CA ILE A 119 -6.53 -0.11 -2.02
C ILE A 119 -7.68 -0.90 -1.38
N ASN A 120 -7.63 -1.17 -0.09
CA ASN A 120 -8.70 -1.90 0.60
C ASN A 120 -10.00 -1.10 0.66
N LEU A 121 -9.95 0.23 0.78
CA LEU A 121 -11.10 1.11 0.63
C LEU A 121 -11.68 0.99 -0.79
N LEU A 122 -10.85 1.04 -1.83
CA LEU A 122 -11.31 0.84 -3.21
C LEU A 122 -11.98 -0.54 -3.37
N LYS A 123 -11.37 -1.60 -2.87
CA LYS A 123 -11.94 -2.97 -2.90
C LYS A 123 -13.31 -3.06 -2.23
N SER A 124 -13.51 -2.36 -1.12
CA SER A 124 -14.80 -2.35 -0.41
C SER A 124 -15.93 -1.66 -1.21
N ILE A 125 -15.56 -0.77 -2.12
CA ILE A 125 -16.50 0.04 -2.89
C ILE A 125 -16.83 -0.59 -4.25
N ILE A 126 -15.90 -1.28 -4.90
CA ILE A 126 -16.10 -1.89 -6.23
C ILE A 126 -17.43 -2.66 -6.33
N PRO A 127 -17.84 -3.49 -5.36
CA PRO A 127 -19.10 -4.22 -5.42
C PRO A 127 -20.34 -3.31 -5.50
N THR A 128 -20.29 -2.11 -4.92
CA THR A 128 -21.42 -1.16 -4.84
C THR A 128 -21.57 -0.29 -6.09
N LEU A 129 -20.54 -0.26 -6.97
CA LEU A 129 -20.57 0.55 -8.17
C LEU A 129 -21.64 0.07 -9.15
N ASP A 130 -22.36 1.01 -9.76
CA ASP A 130 -23.32 0.72 -10.85
C ASP A 130 -22.58 0.66 -12.21
N ILE A 131 -21.83 -0.43 -12.39
CA ILE A 131 -21.08 -0.75 -13.60
C ILE A 131 -21.22 -2.23 -13.91
N ARG A 132 -20.83 -2.63 -15.12
CA ARG A 132 -20.88 -4.03 -15.56
C ARG A 132 -19.96 -4.92 -14.70
N ASP A 133 -20.34 -6.17 -14.48
CA ASP A 133 -19.54 -7.13 -13.71
C ASP A 133 -18.13 -7.34 -14.30
N SER A 134 -17.99 -7.24 -15.63
CA SER A 134 -16.68 -7.29 -16.27
C SER A 134 -15.77 -6.12 -15.88
N GLU A 135 -16.35 -4.92 -15.71
CA GLU A 135 -15.61 -3.74 -15.27
C GLU A 135 -15.26 -3.83 -13.77
N LYS A 136 -16.16 -4.39 -12.93
CA LYS A 136 -15.86 -4.67 -11.53
C LYS A 136 -14.67 -5.61 -11.39
N LYS A 137 -14.68 -6.73 -12.12
CA LYS A 137 -13.58 -7.70 -12.16
C LYS A 137 -12.26 -7.06 -12.59
N GLU A 138 -12.31 -6.18 -13.59
CA GLU A 138 -11.10 -5.47 -14.03
C GLU A 138 -10.55 -4.53 -12.94
N LEU A 139 -11.42 -3.79 -12.24
CA LEU A 139 -11.03 -2.95 -11.11
C LEU A 139 -10.48 -3.78 -9.94
N GLU A 140 -11.06 -4.94 -9.64
CA GLU A 140 -10.55 -5.89 -8.65
C GLU A 140 -9.17 -6.43 -9.05
N GLY A 141 -8.97 -6.74 -10.33
CA GLY A 141 -7.69 -7.15 -10.87
C GLY A 141 -6.60 -6.09 -10.72
N GLU A 142 -6.95 -4.83 -10.95
CA GLU A 142 -6.02 -3.72 -10.72
C GLU A 142 -5.74 -3.53 -9.23
N ALA A 143 -6.74 -3.62 -8.37
CA ALA A 143 -6.54 -3.56 -6.91
C ALA A 143 -5.63 -4.69 -6.42
N ALA A 144 -5.78 -5.91 -6.98
CA ALA A 144 -4.91 -7.04 -6.67
C ALA A 144 -3.47 -6.79 -7.16
N PHE A 145 -3.29 -6.27 -8.38
CA PHE A 145 -1.97 -5.89 -8.89
C PHE A 145 -1.27 -4.86 -8.00
N MET A 146 -1.98 -3.81 -7.61
CA MET A 146 -1.44 -2.77 -6.74
C MET A 146 -1.10 -3.31 -5.35
N THR A 147 -1.95 -4.20 -4.80
CA THR A 147 -1.67 -4.91 -3.55
C THR A 147 -0.39 -5.74 -3.64
N ALA A 148 -0.24 -6.52 -4.72
CA ALA A 148 0.96 -7.33 -4.96
C ALA A 148 2.21 -6.46 -5.05
N TYR A 149 2.13 -5.32 -5.74
CA TYR A 149 3.28 -4.43 -5.93
C TYR A 149 3.74 -3.81 -4.62
N VAL A 150 2.81 -3.34 -3.78
CA VAL A 150 3.15 -2.77 -2.46
C VAL A 150 3.75 -3.83 -1.55
N TYR A 151 3.15 -5.03 -1.47
CA TYR A 151 3.69 -6.10 -0.63
C TYR A 151 5.01 -6.67 -1.17
N PHE A 152 5.21 -6.71 -2.49
CA PHE A 152 6.51 -7.04 -3.08
C PHE A 152 7.60 -6.12 -2.54
N TYR A 153 7.38 -4.80 -2.58
CA TYR A 153 8.35 -3.84 -2.09
C TYR A 153 8.56 -3.93 -0.56
N LEU A 154 7.49 -4.14 0.20
CA LEU A 154 7.59 -4.32 1.64
C LEU A 154 8.35 -5.60 2.00
N ALA A 155 8.08 -6.71 1.30
CA ALA A 155 8.78 -7.99 1.52
C ALA A 155 10.27 -7.88 1.18
N GLU A 156 10.60 -7.21 0.07
CA GLU A 156 11.99 -6.99 -0.35
C GLU A 156 12.81 -6.25 0.72
N LYS A 157 12.21 -5.29 1.42
CA LYS A 157 12.92 -4.44 2.39
C LYS A 157 12.83 -4.97 3.83
N PHE A 158 11.74 -5.62 4.19
CA PHE A 158 11.43 -5.95 5.58
C PHE A 158 11.21 -7.45 5.85
N GLY A 159 11.21 -8.30 4.82
CA GLY A 159 10.85 -9.71 4.95
C GLY A 159 9.35 -9.90 5.26
N GLY A 160 9.04 -10.66 6.28
CA GLY A 160 7.66 -10.84 6.73
C GLY A 160 7.08 -9.56 7.34
N VAL A 161 5.88 -9.18 6.92
CA VAL A 161 5.18 -7.96 7.34
C VAL A 161 3.72 -8.24 7.70
N PRO A 162 3.02 -7.34 8.41
CA PRO A 162 1.59 -7.49 8.64
C PRO A 162 0.79 -7.54 7.34
N LEU A 163 -0.02 -8.58 7.15
CA LEU A 163 -0.89 -8.73 5.98
C LEU A 163 -2.28 -8.15 6.28
N ILE A 164 -2.55 -6.93 5.81
CA ILE A 164 -3.84 -6.25 5.92
C ILE A 164 -4.63 -6.51 4.64
N LYS A 165 -5.49 -7.53 4.67
CA LYS A 165 -6.21 -8.04 3.49
C LYS A 165 -7.51 -7.30 3.19
N GLU A 166 -8.07 -6.62 4.19
CA GLU A 166 -9.38 -5.96 4.16
C GLU A 166 -9.30 -4.57 4.79
N LEU A 167 -10.30 -3.74 4.52
CA LEU A 167 -10.43 -2.44 5.15
C LEU A 167 -10.67 -2.61 6.65
N GLN A 168 -9.78 -2.06 7.46
CA GLN A 168 -9.93 -2.03 8.91
C GLN A 168 -10.72 -0.80 9.33
N GLU A 169 -11.73 -1.00 10.16
CA GLU A 169 -12.51 0.06 10.79
C GLU A 169 -12.08 0.25 12.25
N TYR A 170 -12.00 1.51 12.67
CA TYR A 170 -11.66 1.82 14.05
C TYR A 170 -12.89 1.62 14.95
N ASP A 171 -12.77 0.68 15.90
CA ASP A 171 -13.75 0.48 16.97
C ASP A 171 -13.19 1.08 18.28
N PRO A 172 -13.78 2.18 18.81
CA PRO A 172 -13.35 2.76 20.06
C PRO A 172 -13.46 1.81 21.27
N ALA A 173 -14.35 0.81 21.20
CA ALA A 173 -14.51 -0.20 22.24
C ALA A 173 -13.42 -1.27 22.19
N ASN A 174 -12.78 -1.48 21.04
CA ASN A 174 -11.72 -2.47 20.85
C ASN A 174 -10.59 -1.94 19.97
N PRO A 175 -9.83 -0.92 20.39
CA PRO A 175 -8.75 -0.34 19.59
C PRO A 175 -7.62 -1.33 19.28
N GLY A 176 -7.46 -2.37 20.08
CA GLY A 176 -6.47 -3.43 19.89
C GLY A 176 -6.74 -4.33 18.66
N ALA A 177 -7.96 -4.34 18.12
CA ALA A 177 -8.32 -5.12 16.94
C ALA A 177 -7.57 -4.67 15.66
N LEU A 178 -7.07 -3.43 15.64
CA LEU A 178 -6.27 -2.92 14.52
C LEU A 178 -4.84 -3.44 14.50
N VAL A 179 -4.36 -4.02 15.61
CA VAL A 179 -2.98 -4.50 15.72
C VAL A 179 -2.87 -5.87 15.03
N VAL A 180 -2.26 -5.90 13.86
CA VAL A 180 -1.98 -7.12 13.12
C VAL A 180 -0.51 -7.48 13.29
N PRO A 181 -0.18 -8.68 13.81
CA PRO A 181 1.21 -9.10 13.94
C PRO A 181 1.85 -9.29 12.56
N ARG A 182 3.18 -9.25 12.52
CA ARG A 182 3.93 -9.61 11.30
C ARG A 182 3.65 -11.07 10.93
N SER A 183 3.42 -11.29 9.66
CA SER A 183 3.37 -12.63 9.05
C SER A 183 4.80 -13.15 8.80
N SER A 184 4.95 -14.43 8.54
CA SER A 184 6.24 -14.96 8.11
C SER A 184 6.66 -14.35 6.77
N GLU A 185 7.95 -14.39 6.47
CA GLU A 185 8.45 -13.96 5.16
C GLU A 185 7.88 -14.84 4.05
N TYR A 186 7.77 -16.16 4.29
CA TYR A 186 7.10 -17.08 3.38
C TYR A 186 5.66 -16.65 3.07
N ASP A 187 4.83 -16.43 4.10
CA ASP A 187 3.42 -16.06 3.91
C ASP A 187 3.29 -14.72 3.19
N THR A 188 4.25 -13.80 3.40
CA THR A 188 4.25 -12.51 2.71
C THR A 188 4.53 -12.67 1.22
N TRP A 189 5.55 -13.45 0.85
CA TRP A 189 5.85 -13.73 -0.55
C TRP A 189 4.76 -14.55 -1.24
N ASP A 190 4.20 -15.55 -0.53
CA ASP A 190 3.08 -16.35 -1.05
C ASP A 190 1.84 -15.48 -1.31
N TYR A 191 1.55 -14.53 -0.42
CA TYR A 191 0.46 -13.58 -0.64
C TYR A 191 0.69 -12.69 -1.87
N VAL A 192 1.91 -12.28 -2.14
CA VAL A 192 2.26 -11.57 -3.38
C VAL A 192 1.96 -12.45 -4.60
N MET A 193 2.33 -13.75 -4.58
CA MET A 193 2.00 -14.68 -5.68
C MET A 193 0.50 -14.79 -5.90
N GLN A 194 -0.28 -14.98 -4.82
CA GLN A 194 -1.74 -15.07 -4.89
C GLN A 194 -2.38 -13.80 -5.48
N GLN A 195 -1.90 -12.62 -5.10
CA GLN A 195 -2.42 -11.36 -5.62
C GLN A 195 -2.04 -11.16 -7.11
N CYS A 196 -0.86 -11.57 -7.53
CA CYS A 196 -0.47 -11.58 -8.93
C CYS A 196 -1.34 -12.52 -9.77
N ASP A 197 -1.66 -13.72 -9.25
CA ASP A 197 -2.54 -14.68 -9.93
C ASP A 197 -3.95 -14.14 -10.09
N LEU A 198 -4.51 -13.54 -9.04
CA LEU A 198 -5.81 -12.89 -9.08
C LEU A 198 -5.83 -11.75 -10.14
N ALA A 199 -4.80 -10.91 -10.12
CA ALA A 199 -4.65 -9.84 -11.09
C ALA A 199 -4.55 -10.39 -12.52
N ALA A 200 -3.71 -11.39 -12.77
CA ALA A 200 -3.55 -11.99 -14.08
C ALA A 200 -4.83 -12.67 -14.61
N ALA A 201 -5.68 -13.19 -13.72
CA ALA A 201 -6.96 -13.78 -14.09
C ALA A 201 -8.01 -12.75 -14.52
N GLN A 202 -7.97 -11.55 -13.94
CA GLN A 202 -9.02 -10.54 -14.11
C GLN A 202 -8.63 -9.40 -15.06
N LEU A 203 -7.33 -9.13 -15.20
CA LEU A 203 -6.85 -8.04 -16.06
C LEU A 203 -6.89 -8.40 -17.55
N PRO A 204 -7.18 -7.41 -18.42
CA PRO A 204 -7.11 -7.58 -19.86
C PRO A 204 -5.66 -7.80 -20.32
N LYS A 205 -5.51 -8.45 -21.48
CA LYS A 205 -4.19 -8.64 -22.12
C LYS A 205 -3.63 -7.34 -22.67
N GLU A 206 -4.49 -6.49 -23.21
CA GLU A 206 -4.12 -5.23 -23.88
C GLU A 206 -4.94 -4.07 -23.33
N ARG A 207 -4.31 -2.91 -23.21
CA ARG A 207 -4.92 -1.64 -22.78
C ARG A 207 -4.29 -0.46 -23.50
N SER A 208 -5.10 0.59 -23.69
CA SER A 208 -4.63 1.85 -24.27
C SER A 208 -4.30 2.93 -23.21
N ASP A 209 -4.77 2.73 -21.97
CA ASP A 209 -4.71 3.71 -20.88
C ASP A 209 -3.46 3.59 -19.97
N ARG A 210 -2.52 2.75 -20.33
CA ARG A 210 -1.24 2.53 -19.62
C ARG A 210 -1.37 2.01 -18.19
N ARG A 211 -2.53 1.49 -17.80
CA ARG A 211 -2.73 0.82 -16.51
C ARG A 211 -2.28 -0.64 -16.59
N ALA A 212 -2.25 -1.35 -15.45
CA ALA A 212 -1.79 -2.73 -15.39
C ALA A 212 -2.56 -3.65 -16.35
N THR A 213 -1.81 -4.55 -16.98
CA THR A 213 -2.33 -5.61 -17.84
C THR A 213 -2.06 -6.97 -17.20
N ARG A 214 -2.66 -8.02 -17.77
CA ARG A 214 -2.31 -9.41 -17.40
C ARG A 214 -0.80 -9.65 -17.43
N TRP A 215 -0.14 -9.14 -18.45
CA TRP A 215 1.31 -9.34 -18.63
C TRP A 215 2.13 -8.61 -17.57
N ALA A 216 1.68 -7.44 -17.13
CA ALA A 216 2.31 -6.73 -16.03
C ALA A 216 2.20 -7.52 -14.72
N ALA A 217 1.05 -8.15 -14.46
CA ALA A 217 0.86 -8.98 -13.27
C ALA A 217 1.74 -10.24 -13.30
N LEU A 218 1.85 -10.92 -14.45
CA LEU A 218 2.71 -12.08 -14.60
C LEU A 218 4.19 -11.71 -14.51
N ALA A 219 4.61 -10.59 -15.10
CA ALA A 219 5.98 -10.09 -14.96
C ALA A 219 6.33 -9.76 -13.50
N LEU A 220 5.41 -9.14 -12.75
CA LEU A 220 5.60 -8.91 -11.33
C LEU A 220 5.69 -10.23 -10.55
N LYS A 221 4.85 -11.21 -10.87
CA LYS A 221 4.89 -12.54 -10.27
C LYS A 221 6.24 -13.21 -10.47
N SER A 222 6.71 -13.25 -11.72
CA SER A 222 8.02 -13.83 -12.08
C SER A 222 9.16 -13.13 -11.32
N ARG A 223 9.15 -11.78 -11.29
CA ARG A 223 10.14 -10.99 -10.55
C ARG A 223 10.11 -11.31 -9.04
N ALA A 224 8.94 -11.29 -8.43
CA ALA A 224 8.78 -11.55 -7.00
C ALA A 224 9.22 -12.98 -6.62
N ALA A 225 8.89 -13.96 -7.46
CA ALA A 225 9.32 -15.33 -7.29
C ALA A 225 10.85 -15.49 -7.38
N LEU A 226 11.50 -14.74 -8.30
CA LEU A 226 12.97 -14.70 -8.41
C LEU A 226 13.66 -14.03 -7.20
N TYR A 227 12.97 -13.18 -6.47
CA TYR A 227 13.46 -12.65 -5.19
C TYR A 227 13.28 -13.67 -4.06
N ALA A 228 12.09 -14.26 -3.95
CA ALA A 228 11.75 -15.19 -2.88
C ALA A 228 12.54 -16.52 -2.94
N ALA A 229 12.72 -17.08 -4.12
CA ALA A 229 13.36 -18.37 -4.28
C ALA A 229 14.83 -18.42 -3.80
N PRO A 230 15.72 -17.46 -4.12
CA PRO A 230 17.07 -17.39 -3.57
C PRO A 230 17.11 -17.14 -2.06
N ILE A 231 16.19 -16.32 -1.52
CA ILE A 231 16.08 -16.11 -0.07
C ILE A 231 15.82 -17.44 0.62
N ALA A 232 14.93 -18.27 0.10
CA ALA A 232 14.71 -19.61 0.63
C ALA A 232 15.95 -20.51 0.41
N LYS A 233 16.46 -20.58 -0.82
CA LYS A 233 17.53 -21.54 -1.17
C LYS A 233 18.84 -21.29 -0.42
N PHE A 234 19.19 -20.03 -0.23
CA PHE A 234 20.49 -19.62 0.29
C PHE A 234 20.40 -18.93 1.66
N GLY A 235 19.19 -18.79 2.24
CA GLY A 235 18.97 -18.09 3.49
C GLY A 235 19.79 -18.63 4.65
N GLU A 236 20.01 -19.96 4.69
CA GLU A 236 20.85 -20.59 5.73
C GLU A 236 22.35 -20.22 5.63
N LEU A 237 22.79 -19.71 4.49
CA LEU A 237 24.17 -19.24 4.30
C LEU A 237 24.37 -17.81 4.80
N ALA A 238 23.28 -17.07 5.02
CA ALA A 238 23.35 -15.72 5.57
C ALA A 238 23.57 -15.78 7.10
N PRO A 239 24.46 -14.96 7.66
CA PRO A 239 24.73 -14.93 9.10
C PRO A 239 23.60 -14.19 9.84
N MET A 240 22.35 -14.62 9.64
CA MET A 240 21.19 -14.04 10.31
C MET A 240 20.87 -14.81 11.58
N GLU A 241 20.79 -14.09 12.69
CA GLU A 241 20.46 -14.64 14.00
C GLU A 241 19.37 -13.81 14.68
N GLY A 242 18.74 -14.38 15.69
CA GLY A 242 17.82 -13.68 16.57
C GLY A 242 16.36 -14.04 16.37
N GLU A 243 15.50 -13.31 17.06
CA GLU A 243 14.07 -13.62 17.18
C GLU A 243 13.34 -13.54 15.83
N ALA A 244 13.71 -12.60 14.96
CA ALA A 244 13.11 -12.45 13.64
C ALA A 244 13.32 -13.71 12.78
N VAL A 245 14.50 -14.29 12.82
CA VAL A 245 14.81 -15.55 12.10
C VAL A 245 14.08 -16.72 12.73
N THR A 246 14.12 -16.85 14.05
CA THR A 246 13.47 -17.94 14.79
C THR A 246 11.95 -17.95 14.53
N LYS A 247 11.34 -16.77 14.39
CA LYS A 247 9.91 -16.62 14.08
C LYS A 247 9.60 -16.67 12.58
N GLY A 248 10.59 -16.87 11.72
CA GLY A 248 10.41 -16.86 10.27
C GLY A 248 10.01 -15.51 9.69
N LEU A 249 10.27 -14.41 10.42
CA LEU A 249 10.00 -13.06 9.96
C LEU A 249 11.08 -12.54 8.99
N ALA A 250 12.26 -13.15 9.04
CA ALA A 250 13.37 -12.92 8.13
C ALA A 250 14.01 -14.27 7.79
N GLY A 251 14.11 -14.54 6.49
CA GLY A 251 14.57 -15.82 5.98
C GLY A 251 13.45 -16.86 5.84
N MET A 252 13.66 -17.80 4.94
CA MET A 252 12.75 -18.91 4.65
C MET A 252 13.52 -20.22 4.65
N LYS A 253 12.78 -21.33 4.79
CA LYS A 253 13.39 -22.66 4.74
C LYS A 253 13.75 -23.04 3.30
N PRO A 254 14.88 -23.78 3.08
CA PRO A 254 15.32 -24.19 1.75
C PRO A 254 14.28 -24.98 0.94
N GLU A 255 13.43 -25.76 1.62
CA GLU A 255 12.34 -26.51 1.01
C GLU A 255 11.34 -25.64 0.25
N ASN A 256 11.20 -24.37 0.62
CA ASN A 256 10.31 -23.43 -0.06
C ASN A 256 10.86 -22.93 -1.40
N ALA A 257 12.15 -23.11 -1.68
CA ALA A 257 12.77 -22.58 -2.89
C ALA A 257 12.14 -23.16 -4.17
N ALA A 258 11.88 -24.46 -4.21
CA ALA A 258 11.28 -25.12 -5.37
C ALA A 258 9.89 -24.54 -5.72
N TYR A 259 9.09 -24.23 -4.71
CA TYR A 259 7.78 -23.59 -4.86
C TYR A 259 7.90 -22.26 -5.61
N PHE A 260 8.76 -21.36 -5.15
CA PHE A 260 8.92 -20.04 -5.79
C PHE A 260 9.59 -20.13 -7.19
N TYR A 261 10.57 -21.01 -7.38
CA TYR A 261 11.13 -21.22 -8.73
C TYR A 261 10.07 -21.71 -9.70
N GLN A 262 9.17 -22.61 -9.28
CA GLN A 262 8.08 -23.06 -10.14
C GLN A 262 7.14 -21.92 -10.49
N HIS A 263 6.76 -21.08 -9.53
CA HIS A 263 5.94 -19.88 -9.79
C HIS A 263 6.59 -18.90 -10.77
N CYS A 264 7.93 -18.81 -10.75
CA CYS A 264 8.65 -17.98 -11.71
C CYS A 264 8.58 -18.57 -13.13
N ILE A 265 8.65 -19.90 -13.27
CA ILE A 265 8.61 -20.58 -14.57
C ILE A 265 7.20 -20.53 -15.18
N ASP A 266 6.18 -20.64 -14.34
CA ASP A 266 4.78 -20.70 -14.76
C ASP A 266 4.21 -19.32 -15.12
N ALA A 267 4.86 -18.23 -14.71
CA ALA A 267 4.44 -16.86 -14.99
C ALA A 267 4.88 -16.39 -16.38
#